data_4f868a316e998932722613b121c500fc
#
_entry.id   4f868a316e998932722613b121c500fc
#
_cell.length_a   1.000
_cell.length_b   1.000
_cell.length_c   1.000
_cell.angle_alpha   90.00
_cell.angle_beta   90.00
_cell.angle_gamma   90.00
#
_symmetry.space_group_name_H-M   'P 1'
#
loop_
_entity.id
_entity.type
_entity.pdbx_description
1 polymer ?
#
loop_
_entity_poly.entity_id
_entity_poly.type
_entity_poly.pdbx_seq_one_letter_code
_entity_poly.pdbx_strand_id
1 'polypeptide(L)'
;LSYAAQGKLLRTLQEGEVERVGGTRSVQVDTRVIAATNVDLRQAVREGRFRDDLFFRLNVFPIPLPPLGERRDDVPLLMSHFLQHYGRKHGRQVTGFTQAAVKALLNYDYPGNIRELQNLIERAVIVAPEGSLLEIHHLFTSGETLDKNVLSVRPDGHLAGAGAAPPLATPASHAVPDRAGSASLGQAEEALIRRALEQCGGNLSAAARVLGVTRPQLAYRARKRGITS
;
A
#
# COMPACT_ATOMS: atom_id res chain seq x y z
N LEU A 1 3.88 -0.52 28.08
CA LEU A 1 4.17 -0.80 29.50
C LEU A 1 4.64 0.46 30.20
N SER A 2 4.03 0.80 31.38
CA SER A 2 4.54 1.89 32.20
C SER A 2 5.91 1.54 32.78
N TYR A 3 6.72 2.55 33.13
CA TYR A 3 8.06 2.34 33.68
C TYR A 3 8.06 1.49 34.96
N ALA A 4 7.05 1.68 35.84
CA ALA A 4 6.84 0.87 37.03
C ALA A 4 6.52 -0.61 36.69
N ALA A 5 5.70 -0.86 35.66
CA ALA A 5 5.39 -2.22 35.19
C ALA A 5 6.61 -2.93 34.59
N GLN A 6 7.51 -2.18 33.94
CA GLN A 6 8.76 -2.72 33.44
C GLN A 6 9.65 -3.25 34.57
N GLY A 7 9.71 -2.55 35.70
CA GLY A 7 10.45 -3.00 36.89
C GLY A 7 9.89 -4.30 37.50
N LYS A 8 8.56 -4.43 37.54
CA LYS A 8 7.91 -5.68 38.01
C LYS A 8 8.16 -6.84 37.05
N LEU A 9 8.10 -6.59 35.75
CA LEU A 9 8.41 -7.61 34.73
C LEU A 9 9.87 -8.08 34.84
N LEU A 10 10.81 -7.16 35.06
CA LEU A 10 12.21 -7.49 35.24
C LEU A 10 12.42 -8.45 36.41
N ARG A 11 11.79 -8.16 37.58
CA ARG A 11 11.84 -9.07 38.75
C ARG A 11 11.32 -10.46 38.42
N THR A 12 10.18 -10.54 37.73
CA THR A 12 9.60 -11.80 37.29
C THR A 12 10.58 -12.60 36.41
N LEU A 13 11.26 -11.90 35.48
CA LEU A 13 12.22 -12.54 34.58
C LEU A 13 13.53 -12.96 35.26
N GLN A 14 13.91 -12.30 36.33
CA GLN A 14 15.14 -12.57 37.07
C GLN A 14 14.96 -13.61 38.16
N GLU A 15 13.90 -13.44 38.97
CA GLU A 15 13.66 -14.17 40.21
C GLU A 15 12.66 -15.34 40.01
N GLY A 16 11.91 -15.36 38.89
CA GLY A 16 10.85 -16.31 38.69
C GLY A 16 9.65 -16.14 39.61
N GLU A 17 9.51 -14.93 40.19
CA GLU A 17 8.44 -14.64 41.13
C GLU A 17 7.38 -13.70 40.55
N VAL A 18 6.13 -13.98 40.86
CA VAL A 18 4.97 -13.17 40.45
C VAL A 18 4.14 -12.83 41.65
N GLU A 19 3.76 -11.55 41.77
CA GLU A 19 2.75 -11.10 42.73
C GLU A 19 1.37 -11.10 42.09
N ARG A 20 0.38 -11.66 42.78
CA ARG A 20 -1.03 -11.56 42.31
C ARG A 20 -1.53 -10.12 42.42
N VAL A 21 -2.35 -9.70 41.48
CA VAL A 21 -2.98 -8.37 41.51
C VAL A 21 -3.80 -8.23 42.79
N GLY A 22 -3.47 -7.20 43.62
CA GLY A 22 -4.11 -6.98 44.94
C GLY A 22 -3.60 -7.87 46.06
N GLY A 23 -2.59 -8.71 45.81
CA GLY A 23 -1.95 -9.53 46.84
C GLY A 23 -0.55 -9.01 47.17
N THR A 24 -0.06 -9.39 48.39
CA THR A 24 1.30 -9.07 48.87
C THR A 24 2.20 -10.29 48.89
N ARG A 25 1.72 -11.45 48.42
CA ARG A 25 2.44 -12.73 48.47
C ARG A 25 3.04 -13.05 47.12
N SER A 26 4.37 -13.21 47.03
CA SER A 26 5.02 -13.72 45.86
C SER A 26 4.84 -15.22 45.71
N VAL A 27 4.74 -15.68 44.48
CA VAL A 27 4.61 -17.09 44.08
C VAL A 27 5.71 -17.38 43.07
N GLN A 28 6.46 -18.42 43.31
CA GLN A 28 7.45 -18.94 42.34
C GLN A 28 6.73 -19.52 41.14
N VAL A 29 7.21 -19.16 39.95
CA VAL A 29 6.68 -19.66 38.69
C VAL A 29 7.83 -20.09 37.75
N ASP A 30 7.66 -21.25 37.16
CA ASP A 30 8.55 -21.71 36.08
C ASP A 30 7.81 -21.47 34.75
N THR A 31 8.23 -20.41 34.04
CA THR A 31 7.56 -20.00 32.81
C THR A 31 8.55 -19.67 31.72
N ARG A 32 8.22 -20.06 30.46
CA ARG A 32 8.93 -19.59 29.29
C ARG A 32 8.30 -18.30 28.79
N VAL A 33 9.09 -17.24 28.72
CA VAL A 33 8.63 -15.92 28.25
C VAL A 33 8.96 -15.73 26.79
N ILE A 34 7.95 -15.38 26.01
CA ILE A 34 8.08 -14.97 24.60
C ILE A 34 7.56 -13.54 24.50
N ALA A 35 8.41 -12.62 24.09
CA ALA A 35 8.05 -11.22 23.91
C ALA A 35 7.98 -10.87 22.43
N ALA A 36 7.01 -10.02 22.05
CA ALA A 36 6.90 -9.49 20.70
C ALA A 36 6.68 -7.98 20.76
N THR A 37 7.30 -7.26 19.84
CA THR A 37 7.16 -5.81 19.70
C THR A 37 7.34 -5.39 18.26
N ASN A 38 6.70 -4.30 17.88
CA ASN A 38 6.91 -3.59 16.61
C ASN A 38 7.68 -2.26 16.81
N VAL A 39 8.15 -2.00 18.04
CA VAL A 39 8.90 -0.79 18.39
C VAL A 39 10.38 -1.10 18.47
N ASP A 40 11.23 -0.20 17.97
CA ASP A 40 12.66 -0.27 18.21
C ASP A 40 12.96 -0.03 19.69
N LEU A 41 13.20 -1.12 20.42
CA LEU A 41 13.48 -1.07 21.84
C LEU A 41 14.80 -0.35 22.16
N ARG A 42 15.80 -0.41 21.29
CA ARG A 42 17.08 0.31 21.48
C ARG A 42 16.86 1.82 21.41
N GLN A 43 16.02 2.27 20.50
CA GLN A 43 15.64 3.67 20.43
C GLN A 43 14.83 4.06 21.69
N ALA A 44 13.87 3.24 22.11
CA ALA A 44 13.09 3.47 23.31
C ALA A 44 13.93 3.56 24.59
N VAL A 45 15.03 2.78 24.68
CA VAL A 45 16.01 2.89 25.77
C VAL A 45 16.73 4.22 25.72
N ARG A 46 17.25 4.64 24.55
CA ARG A 46 17.92 5.95 24.40
C ARG A 46 17.02 7.14 24.77
N GLU A 47 15.74 7.02 24.50
CA GLU A 47 14.72 8.03 24.84
C GLU A 47 14.20 7.94 26.29
N GLY A 48 14.72 7.00 27.11
CA GLY A 48 14.28 6.81 28.49
C GLY A 48 12.87 6.23 28.66
N ARG A 49 12.24 5.77 27.58
CA ARG A 49 10.89 5.15 27.57
C ARG A 49 10.90 3.66 27.91
N PHE A 50 12.04 3.03 27.80
CA PHE A 50 12.25 1.62 28.13
C PHE A 50 13.50 1.43 28.97
N ARG A 51 13.46 0.53 29.95
CA ARG A 51 14.59 0.25 30.82
C ARG A 51 15.66 -0.56 30.11
N ASP A 52 16.90 -0.18 30.28
CA ASP A 52 18.05 -0.85 29.68
C ASP A 52 18.23 -2.28 30.23
N ASP A 53 18.08 -2.46 31.54
CA ASP A 53 18.17 -3.77 32.21
C ASP A 53 17.12 -4.77 31.69
N LEU A 54 15.90 -4.33 31.50
CA LEU A 54 14.83 -5.13 30.93
C LEU A 54 15.08 -5.47 29.46
N PHE A 55 15.62 -4.49 28.68
CA PHE A 55 15.99 -4.74 27.28
C PHE A 55 16.98 -5.89 27.17
N PHE A 56 18.07 -5.88 27.91
CA PHE A 56 19.06 -6.96 27.86
C PHE A 56 18.50 -8.31 28.32
N ARG A 57 17.56 -8.31 29.25
CA ARG A 57 16.94 -9.56 29.72
C ARG A 57 15.97 -10.16 28.72
N LEU A 58 15.27 -9.33 27.93
CA LEU A 58 14.37 -9.78 26.87
C LEU A 58 15.09 -10.10 25.55
N ASN A 59 16.14 -9.35 25.23
CA ASN A 59 16.83 -9.43 23.95
C ASN A 59 17.96 -10.49 23.94
N VAL A 60 17.75 -11.62 24.60
CA VAL A 60 18.73 -12.73 24.64
C VAL A 60 18.75 -13.49 23.30
N PHE A 61 17.59 -13.72 22.71
CA PHE A 61 17.46 -14.41 21.41
C PHE A 61 16.46 -13.67 20.53
N PRO A 62 16.90 -12.62 19.80
CA PRO A 62 16.03 -11.87 18.91
C PRO A 62 15.72 -12.65 17.63
N ILE A 63 14.45 -12.70 17.26
CA ILE A 63 13.98 -13.26 15.99
C ILE A 63 13.39 -12.12 15.18
N PRO A 64 14.10 -11.58 14.17
CA PRO A 64 13.54 -10.56 13.30
C PRO A 64 12.49 -11.18 12.37
N LEU A 65 11.30 -10.59 12.36
CA LEU A 65 10.26 -10.95 11.41
C LEU A 65 10.21 -9.90 10.30
N PRO A 66 10.57 -10.25 9.05
CA PRO A 66 10.52 -9.31 7.96
C PRO A 66 9.06 -8.88 7.66
N PRO A 67 8.83 -7.64 7.22
CA PRO A 67 7.52 -7.18 6.78
C PRO A 67 7.04 -7.97 5.55
N LEU A 68 5.74 -7.98 5.30
CA LEU A 68 5.14 -8.74 4.19
C LEU A 68 5.69 -8.30 2.82
N GLY A 69 6.02 -7.01 2.65
CA GLY A 69 6.62 -6.48 1.43
C GLY A 69 7.98 -7.11 1.08
N GLU A 70 8.73 -7.62 2.07
CA GLU A 70 10.02 -8.30 1.88
C GLU A 70 9.89 -9.82 1.67
N ARG A 71 8.69 -10.40 1.93
CA ARG A 71 8.40 -11.82 1.74
C ARG A 71 7.21 -12.03 0.81
N ARG A 72 7.33 -11.50 -0.38
CA ARG A 72 6.24 -11.48 -1.39
C ARG A 72 5.81 -12.88 -1.83
N ASP A 73 6.66 -13.88 -1.67
CA ASP A 73 6.34 -15.28 -1.97
C ASP A 73 5.26 -15.86 -1.04
N ASP A 74 5.06 -15.28 0.16
CA ASP A 74 4.00 -15.68 1.07
C ASP A 74 2.62 -15.11 0.66
N VAL A 75 2.61 -14.04 -0.14
CA VAL A 75 1.37 -13.33 -0.50
C VAL A 75 0.35 -14.24 -1.19
N PRO A 76 0.69 -15.07 -2.20
CA PRO A 76 -0.27 -15.96 -2.85
C PRO A 76 -0.91 -16.98 -1.90
N LEU A 77 -0.10 -17.51 -0.97
CA LEU A 77 -0.59 -18.45 0.03
C LEU A 77 -1.57 -17.78 1.00
N LEU A 78 -1.23 -16.58 1.47
CA LEU A 78 -2.08 -15.78 2.34
C LEU A 78 -3.38 -15.34 1.64
N MET A 79 -3.30 -14.97 0.36
CA MET A 79 -4.47 -14.65 -0.47
C MET A 79 -5.46 -15.81 -0.52
N SER A 80 -4.96 -17.02 -0.82
CA SER A 80 -5.79 -18.23 -0.88
C SER A 80 -6.42 -18.53 0.49
N HIS A 81 -5.62 -18.45 1.55
CA HIS A 81 -6.08 -18.66 2.91
C HIS A 81 -7.20 -17.68 3.30
N PHE A 82 -7.00 -16.40 3.11
CA PHE A 82 -7.98 -15.37 3.48
C PHE A 82 -9.23 -15.41 2.61
N LEU A 83 -9.11 -15.71 1.32
CA LEU A 83 -10.26 -15.89 0.44
C LEU A 83 -11.18 -16.99 0.97
N GLN A 84 -10.62 -18.15 1.29
CA GLN A 84 -11.40 -19.27 1.85
C GLN A 84 -11.98 -18.96 3.23
N HIS A 85 -11.16 -18.33 4.09
CA HIS A 85 -11.59 -17.95 5.45
C HIS A 85 -12.78 -16.99 5.41
N TYR A 86 -12.67 -15.89 4.63
CA TYR A 86 -13.70 -14.87 4.58
C TYR A 86 -14.90 -15.27 3.72
N GLY A 87 -14.70 -16.07 2.68
CA GLY A 87 -15.81 -16.70 1.95
C GLY A 87 -16.72 -17.51 2.88
N ARG A 88 -16.13 -18.36 3.73
CA ARG A 88 -16.88 -19.14 4.74
C ARG A 88 -17.50 -18.25 5.82
N LYS A 89 -16.73 -17.28 6.36
CA LYS A 89 -17.17 -16.39 7.44
C LYS A 89 -18.39 -15.56 7.07
N HIS A 90 -18.43 -15.06 5.83
CA HIS A 90 -19.50 -14.20 5.33
C HIS A 90 -20.54 -14.93 4.49
N GLY A 91 -20.42 -16.27 4.33
CA GLY A 91 -21.33 -17.07 3.50
C GLY A 91 -21.31 -16.68 2.02
N ARG A 92 -20.19 -16.17 1.52
CA ARG A 92 -20.02 -15.68 0.14
C ARG A 92 -19.24 -16.68 -0.70
N GLN A 93 -19.73 -16.95 -1.89
CA GLN A 93 -19.04 -17.77 -2.88
C GLN A 93 -18.27 -16.84 -3.83
N VAL A 94 -16.97 -16.72 -3.63
CA VAL A 94 -16.05 -15.97 -4.49
C VAL A 94 -15.07 -16.96 -5.08
N THR A 95 -14.92 -16.96 -6.40
CA THR A 95 -14.20 -18.01 -7.14
C THR A 95 -12.69 -17.82 -7.19
N GLY A 96 -12.18 -16.61 -6.89
CA GLY A 96 -10.75 -16.31 -6.93
C GLY A 96 -10.47 -14.84 -7.15
N PHE A 97 -9.30 -14.57 -7.74
CA PHE A 97 -8.84 -13.23 -8.07
C PHE A 97 -8.62 -13.11 -9.57
N THR A 98 -8.89 -11.95 -10.16
CA THR A 98 -8.45 -11.66 -11.53
C THR A 98 -6.93 -11.56 -11.59
N GLN A 99 -6.33 -11.81 -12.76
CA GLN A 99 -4.89 -11.69 -12.95
C GLN A 99 -4.38 -10.28 -12.61
N ALA A 100 -5.17 -9.26 -12.92
CA ALA A 100 -4.86 -7.88 -12.58
C ALA A 100 -4.86 -7.65 -11.06
N ALA A 101 -5.81 -8.22 -10.32
CA ALA A 101 -5.86 -8.16 -8.86
C ALA A 101 -4.66 -8.87 -8.20
N VAL A 102 -4.31 -10.07 -8.70
CA VAL A 102 -3.11 -10.80 -8.23
C VAL A 102 -1.87 -9.94 -8.42
N LYS A 103 -1.68 -9.35 -9.61
CA LYS A 103 -0.53 -8.52 -9.93
C LYS A 103 -0.46 -7.26 -9.04
N ALA A 104 -1.60 -6.63 -8.78
CA ALA A 104 -1.69 -5.48 -7.89
C ALA A 104 -1.29 -5.86 -6.45
N LEU A 105 -1.81 -6.97 -5.93
CA LEU A 105 -1.47 -7.47 -4.60
C LEU A 105 0.02 -7.86 -4.47
N LEU A 106 0.61 -8.49 -5.49
CA LEU A 106 2.04 -8.86 -5.47
C LEU A 106 2.98 -7.65 -5.48
N ASN A 107 2.56 -6.52 -6.06
CA ASN A 107 3.37 -5.30 -6.15
C ASN A 107 3.07 -4.29 -5.04
N TYR A 108 2.13 -4.56 -4.16
CA TYR A 108 1.78 -3.66 -3.07
C TYR A 108 2.79 -3.78 -1.91
N ASP A 109 3.04 -2.67 -1.19
CA ASP A 109 4.11 -2.61 -0.18
C ASP A 109 3.69 -3.05 1.22
N TYR A 110 2.38 -3.18 1.46
CA TYR A 110 1.81 -3.65 2.74
C TYR A 110 2.30 -2.89 3.98
N PRO A 111 2.10 -1.57 4.11
CA PRO A 111 2.47 -0.83 5.32
C PRO A 111 1.82 -1.40 6.60
N GLY A 112 0.62 -1.96 6.49
CA GLY A 112 -0.08 -2.67 7.57
C GLY A 112 0.21 -4.18 7.61
N ASN A 113 1.19 -4.67 6.83
CA ASN A 113 1.58 -6.08 6.79
C ASN A 113 0.41 -7.04 6.50
N ILE A 114 0.39 -8.20 7.17
CA ILE A 114 -0.64 -9.24 7.00
C ILE A 114 -2.04 -8.71 7.35
N ARG A 115 -2.15 -7.80 8.35
CA ARG A 115 -3.46 -7.25 8.73
C ARG A 115 -4.08 -6.42 7.61
N GLU A 116 -3.28 -5.71 6.85
CA GLU A 116 -3.75 -4.95 5.71
C GLU A 116 -4.20 -5.85 4.58
N LEU A 117 -3.40 -6.86 4.19
CA LEU A 117 -3.81 -7.87 3.20
C LEU A 117 -5.11 -8.55 3.63
N GLN A 118 -5.23 -8.91 4.90
CA GLN A 118 -6.43 -9.48 5.48
C GLN A 118 -7.65 -8.58 5.29
N ASN A 119 -7.52 -7.29 5.65
CA ASN A 119 -8.60 -6.30 5.52
C ASN A 119 -8.99 -6.05 4.04
N LEU A 120 -7.99 -5.99 3.14
CA LEU A 120 -8.24 -5.85 1.71
C LEU A 120 -9.10 -6.99 1.17
N ILE A 121 -8.75 -8.23 1.51
CA ILE A 121 -9.47 -9.42 1.03
C ILE A 121 -10.84 -9.55 1.72
N GLU A 122 -10.95 -9.33 3.03
CA GLU A 122 -12.24 -9.37 3.73
C GLU A 122 -13.23 -8.39 3.12
N ARG A 123 -12.82 -7.15 2.91
CA ARG A 123 -13.62 -6.10 2.29
C ARG A 123 -14.04 -6.47 0.87
N ALA A 124 -13.09 -6.96 0.07
CA ALA A 124 -13.35 -7.39 -1.30
C ALA A 124 -14.38 -8.53 -1.38
N VAL A 125 -14.29 -9.52 -0.48
CA VAL A 125 -15.26 -10.64 -0.40
C VAL A 125 -16.67 -10.13 -0.07
N ILE A 126 -16.79 -9.11 0.80
CA ILE A 126 -18.10 -8.55 1.17
C ILE A 126 -18.74 -7.81 -0.01
N VAL A 127 -17.97 -7.06 -0.78
CA VAL A 127 -18.46 -6.16 -1.83
C VAL A 127 -18.66 -6.89 -3.17
N ALA A 128 -17.86 -7.92 -3.46
CA ALA A 128 -17.89 -8.62 -4.73
C ALA A 128 -19.24 -9.30 -4.98
N PRO A 129 -19.72 -9.34 -6.25
CA PRO A 129 -20.90 -10.10 -6.62
C PRO A 129 -20.70 -11.61 -6.34
N GLU A 130 -21.80 -12.30 -6.04
CA GLU A 130 -21.78 -13.75 -5.79
C GLU A 130 -21.24 -14.51 -6.99
N GLY A 131 -20.37 -15.49 -6.77
CA GLY A 131 -19.77 -16.32 -7.82
C GLY A 131 -18.74 -15.61 -8.69
N SER A 132 -18.38 -14.35 -8.40
CA SER A 132 -17.43 -13.57 -9.20
C SER A 132 -15.98 -13.76 -8.78
N LEU A 133 -15.05 -13.25 -9.61
CA LEU A 133 -13.64 -13.04 -9.25
C LEU A 133 -13.47 -11.70 -8.55
N LEU A 134 -12.54 -11.63 -7.60
CA LEU A 134 -12.14 -10.38 -6.99
C LEU A 134 -11.31 -9.55 -7.97
N GLU A 135 -11.73 -8.30 -8.18
CA GLU A 135 -11.09 -7.33 -9.04
C GLU A 135 -10.34 -6.26 -8.21
N ILE A 136 -9.48 -5.48 -8.87
CA ILE A 136 -8.69 -4.42 -8.21
C ILE A 136 -9.59 -3.45 -7.45
N HIS A 137 -10.70 -3.04 -8.03
CA HIS A 137 -11.62 -2.07 -7.42
C HIS A 137 -12.38 -2.60 -6.20
N HIS A 138 -12.49 -3.94 -6.03
CA HIS A 138 -13.02 -4.54 -4.81
C HIS A 138 -12.00 -4.47 -3.66
N LEU A 139 -10.69 -4.56 -3.97
CA LEU A 139 -9.59 -4.59 -3.02
C LEU A 139 -9.20 -3.18 -2.54
N PHE A 140 -8.92 -2.30 -3.48
CA PHE A 140 -8.35 -0.96 -3.23
C PHE A 140 -9.45 0.12 -3.32
N THR A 141 -10.18 0.33 -2.23
CA THR A 141 -11.33 1.24 -2.18
C THR A 141 -11.11 2.48 -1.32
N SER A 142 -10.07 2.51 -0.47
CA SER A 142 -9.91 3.51 0.58
C SER A 142 -8.68 4.43 0.37
N GLY A 143 -8.26 4.63 -0.89
CA GLY A 143 -7.15 5.53 -1.21
C GLY A 143 -5.76 4.91 -1.03
N GLU A 144 -5.68 3.59 -0.97
CA GLU A 144 -4.41 2.87 -1.01
C GLU A 144 -3.66 3.24 -2.30
N THR A 145 -2.41 3.69 -2.18
CA THR A 145 -1.58 4.03 -3.33
C THR A 145 -1.01 2.78 -3.96
N LEU A 146 -1.59 2.38 -5.09
CA LEU A 146 -0.95 1.39 -5.96
C LEU A 146 0.23 2.02 -6.67
N ASP A 147 1.33 1.29 -6.76
CA ASP A 147 2.50 1.74 -7.51
C ASP A 147 2.08 2.06 -8.96
N LYS A 148 2.45 3.24 -9.46
CA LYS A 148 1.98 3.82 -10.73
C LYS A 148 2.20 2.91 -11.97
N ASN A 149 2.99 1.85 -11.81
CA ASN A 149 3.27 0.89 -12.88
C ASN A 149 2.15 -0.15 -13.12
N VAL A 150 1.15 -0.24 -12.25
CA VAL A 150 0.05 -1.22 -12.41
C VAL A 150 -1.08 -0.70 -13.30
N LEU A 151 -1.23 0.62 -13.35
CA LEU A 151 -2.27 1.31 -14.13
C LEU A 151 -1.65 2.41 -15.00
N SER A 152 -0.79 2.05 -15.95
CA SER A 152 -0.37 3.00 -16.97
C SER A 152 -1.42 3.06 -18.10
N VAL A 153 -1.97 4.23 -18.31
CA VAL A 153 -2.81 4.51 -19.48
C VAL A 153 -1.87 4.91 -20.62
N ARG A 154 -1.94 4.20 -21.74
CA ARG A 154 -1.22 4.60 -22.97
C ARG A 154 -1.72 5.95 -23.47
N PRO A 155 -0.91 6.69 -24.25
CA PRO A 155 -1.33 7.97 -24.82
C PRO A 155 -2.58 7.89 -25.71
N ASP A 156 -2.95 6.68 -26.14
CA ASP A 156 -4.16 6.37 -26.92
C ASP A 156 -5.42 6.16 -26.07
N GLY A 157 -5.32 6.33 -24.74
CA GLY A 157 -6.43 6.16 -23.79
C GLY A 157 -6.71 4.73 -23.37
N HIS A 158 -5.94 3.75 -23.86
CA HIS A 158 -6.08 2.36 -23.45
C HIS A 158 -5.19 2.02 -22.24
N LEU A 159 -5.69 1.19 -21.32
CA LEU A 159 -4.90 0.63 -20.23
C LEU A 159 -3.75 -0.20 -20.81
N ALA A 160 -2.52 0.04 -20.39
CA ALA A 160 -1.38 -0.82 -20.73
C ALA A 160 -1.57 -2.18 -20.05
N GLY A 161 -2.30 -3.09 -20.73
CA GLY A 161 -2.44 -4.47 -20.32
C GLY A 161 -1.10 -5.20 -20.44
N ALA A 162 -0.73 -5.97 -19.44
CA ALA A 162 0.41 -6.86 -19.47
C ALA A 162 0.20 -7.93 -20.54
N GLY A 163 0.97 -7.85 -21.61
CA GLY A 163 0.95 -8.90 -22.65
C GLY A 163 1.52 -8.46 -23.99
N ALA A 164 2.74 -7.96 -24.02
CA ALA A 164 3.54 -8.00 -25.24
C ALA A 164 5.01 -8.17 -24.84
N ALA A 165 5.56 -9.33 -25.22
CA ALA A 165 6.99 -9.59 -25.16
C ALA A 165 7.76 -8.51 -25.93
N PRO A 166 8.98 -8.16 -25.51
CA PRO A 166 9.77 -7.16 -26.21
C PRO A 166 10.24 -7.72 -27.57
N PRO A 167 10.12 -6.96 -28.66
CA PRO A 167 10.84 -7.31 -29.89
C PRO A 167 12.33 -7.07 -29.66
N LEU A 168 13.14 -8.02 -30.12
CA LEU A 168 14.59 -8.01 -30.12
C LEU A 168 15.12 -6.71 -30.77
N ALA A 169 16.11 -6.13 -30.10
CA ALA A 169 16.82 -4.95 -30.50
C ALA A 169 17.67 -5.16 -31.75
N THR A 170 17.65 -4.17 -32.64
CA THR A 170 18.81 -3.80 -33.47
C THR A 170 19.23 -2.37 -33.13
N PRO A 171 20.54 -2.07 -33.13
CA PRO A 171 21.04 -0.83 -32.53
C PRO A 171 21.19 0.29 -33.56
N ALA A 172 20.71 1.48 -33.23
CA ALA A 172 21.25 2.70 -33.82
C ALA A 172 21.06 3.88 -32.86
N SER A 173 22.18 4.26 -32.31
CA SER A 173 22.69 5.60 -32.00
C SER A 173 21.73 6.79 -32.22
N HIS A 174 21.45 7.57 -31.15
CA HIS A 174 21.86 8.96 -30.96
C HIS A 174 21.19 9.61 -29.74
N ALA A 175 22.06 10.15 -28.90
CA ALA A 175 21.93 11.38 -28.07
C ALA A 175 20.74 11.56 -27.11
N VAL A 176 21.09 11.51 -25.85
CA VAL A 176 20.38 12.14 -24.72
C VAL A 176 20.37 13.67 -24.88
N PRO A 177 19.29 14.36 -24.47
CA PRO A 177 19.48 15.25 -23.34
C PRO A 177 18.43 15.06 -22.21
N ASP A 178 19.00 15.07 -21.06
CA ASP A 178 18.56 15.26 -19.71
C ASP A 178 17.50 16.36 -19.51
N ARG A 179 16.63 16.15 -18.47
CA ARG A 179 15.72 17.07 -17.80
C ARG A 179 14.21 16.86 -18.05
N ALA A 180 13.64 15.96 -17.29
CA ALA A 180 12.23 16.06 -16.96
C ALA A 180 12.11 16.64 -15.55
N GLY A 181 12.01 17.97 -15.47
CA GLY A 181 11.48 18.66 -14.33
C GLY A 181 10.04 18.22 -14.09
N SER A 182 9.65 18.02 -12.83
CA SER A 182 8.29 17.74 -12.37
C SER A 182 7.34 18.85 -12.85
N ALA A 183 6.71 18.66 -14.01
CA ALA A 183 5.67 19.56 -14.48
C ALA A 183 4.47 19.44 -13.53
N SER A 184 4.06 20.54 -12.91
CA SER A 184 2.87 20.58 -12.07
C SER A 184 1.64 20.19 -12.91
N LEU A 185 0.62 19.60 -12.26
CA LEU A 185 -0.66 19.23 -12.92
C LEU A 185 -1.23 20.40 -13.73
N GLY A 186 -0.98 21.64 -13.27
CA GLY A 186 -1.36 22.85 -13.92
C GLY A 186 -0.66 23.10 -15.27
N GLN A 187 0.62 22.78 -15.36
CA GLN A 187 1.39 22.94 -16.60
C GLN A 187 1.01 21.89 -17.65
N ALA A 188 0.71 20.67 -17.18
CA ALA A 188 0.21 19.61 -18.07
C ALA A 188 -1.18 19.95 -18.64
N GLU A 189 -2.10 20.49 -17.83
CA GLU A 189 -3.41 20.95 -18.28
C GLU A 189 -3.31 22.10 -19.29
N GLU A 190 -2.44 23.07 -19.03
CA GLU A 190 -2.17 24.20 -19.93
C GLU A 190 -1.63 23.72 -21.28
N ALA A 191 -0.67 22.81 -21.30
CA ALA A 191 -0.11 22.24 -22.52
C ALA A 191 -1.19 21.49 -23.34
N LEU A 192 -2.07 20.74 -22.69
CA LEU A 192 -3.18 20.04 -23.36
C LEU A 192 -4.19 21.02 -23.99
N ILE A 193 -4.58 22.07 -23.26
CA ILE A 193 -5.52 23.09 -23.78
C ILE A 193 -4.89 23.81 -24.98
N ARG A 194 -3.63 24.25 -24.89
CA ARG A 194 -2.90 24.94 -25.96
C ARG A 194 -2.82 24.07 -27.21
N ARG A 195 -2.42 22.81 -27.05
CA ARG A 195 -2.31 21.85 -28.17
C ARG A 195 -3.66 21.59 -28.86
N ALA A 196 -4.75 21.44 -28.10
CA ALA A 196 -6.07 21.25 -28.65
C ALA A 196 -6.59 22.48 -29.42
N LEU A 197 -6.29 23.69 -28.95
CA LEU A 197 -6.62 24.93 -29.64
C LEU A 197 -5.81 25.08 -30.93
N GLU A 198 -4.52 24.77 -30.93
CA GLU A 198 -3.66 24.79 -32.11
C GLU A 198 -4.16 23.80 -33.18
N GLN A 199 -4.46 22.55 -32.80
CA GLN A 199 -5.01 21.54 -33.71
C GLN A 199 -6.36 21.91 -34.32
N CYS A 200 -7.16 22.70 -33.61
CA CYS A 200 -8.47 23.14 -34.05
C CYS A 200 -8.49 24.57 -34.64
N GLY A 201 -7.32 25.17 -34.95
CA GLY A 201 -7.22 26.51 -35.51
C GLY A 201 -7.88 27.59 -34.64
N GLY A 202 -7.80 27.48 -33.31
CA GLY A 202 -8.40 28.44 -32.36
C GLY A 202 -9.90 28.21 -32.10
N ASN A 203 -10.53 27.22 -32.72
CA ASN A 203 -11.97 26.96 -32.54
C ASN A 203 -12.26 26.29 -31.19
N LEU A 204 -12.73 27.07 -30.21
CA LEU A 204 -13.06 26.63 -28.87
C LEU A 204 -14.10 25.49 -28.82
N SER A 205 -15.05 25.47 -29.76
CA SER A 205 -16.08 24.42 -29.78
C SER A 205 -15.54 23.08 -30.31
N ALA A 206 -14.61 23.12 -31.26
CA ALA A 206 -13.93 21.93 -31.78
C ALA A 206 -12.92 21.40 -30.74
N ALA A 207 -12.12 22.28 -30.14
CA ALA A 207 -11.17 21.93 -29.09
C ALA A 207 -11.84 21.32 -27.83
N ALA A 208 -13.01 21.82 -27.45
CA ALA A 208 -13.80 21.28 -26.33
C ALA A 208 -14.26 19.85 -26.62
N ARG A 209 -14.67 19.54 -27.85
CA ARG A 209 -15.01 18.16 -28.28
C ARG A 209 -13.81 17.23 -28.24
N VAL A 210 -12.65 17.68 -28.69
CA VAL A 210 -11.40 16.90 -28.67
C VAL A 210 -10.96 16.57 -27.23
N LEU A 211 -11.17 17.53 -26.30
CA LEU A 211 -10.80 17.35 -24.90
C LEU A 211 -11.91 16.70 -24.04
N GLY A 212 -13.06 16.34 -24.61
CA GLY A 212 -14.17 15.71 -23.89
C GLY A 212 -14.82 16.60 -22.83
N VAL A 213 -14.72 17.95 -22.98
CA VAL A 213 -15.27 18.93 -22.04
C VAL A 213 -16.31 19.83 -22.74
N THR A 214 -17.15 20.53 -21.95
CA THR A 214 -18.08 21.49 -22.53
C THR A 214 -17.37 22.79 -22.91
N ARG A 215 -17.88 23.49 -23.96
CA ARG A 215 -17.32 24.78 -24.40
C ARG A 215 -17.17 25.80 -23.26
N PRO A 216 -18.18 26.00 -22.35
CA PRO A 216 -18.00 26.89 -21.21
C PRO A 216 -16.88 26.49 -20.24
N GLN A 217 -16.74 25.19 -19.99
CA GLN A 217 -15.65 24.68 -19.13
C GLN A 217 -14.27 24.92 -19.73
N LEU A 218 -14.12 24.69 -21.05
CA LEU A 218 -12.84 24.96 -21.73
C LEU A 218 -12.54 26.45 -21.74
N ALA A 219 -13.52 27.30 -22.03
CA ALA A 219 -13.35 28.77 -22.05
C ALA A 219 -12.95 29.32 -20.67
N TYR A 220 -13.56 28.81 -19.59
CA TYR A 220 -13.21 29.17 -18.21
C TYR A 220 -11.77 28.76 -17.88
N ARG A 221 -11.37 27.51 -18.20
CA ARG A 221 -10.03 27.01 -17.93
C ARG A 221 -8.96 27.74 -18.76
N ALA A 222 -9.22 27.99 -20.03
CA ALA A 222 -8.32 28.76 -20.90
C ALA A 222 -8.09 30.17 -20.36
N ARG A 223 -9.16 30.88 -19.98
CA ARG A 223 -9.07 32.22 -19.37
C ARG A 223 -8.31 32.21 -18.03
N LYS A 224 -8.56 31.23 -17.17
CA LYS A 224 -7.87 31.10 -15.87
C LYS A 224 -6.37 30.86 -16.03
N ARG A 225 -5.93 30.30 -17.17
CA ARG A 225 -4.54 30.00 -17.50
C ARG A 225 -3.89 31.03 -18.43
N GLY A 226 -4.60 32.11 -18.77
CA GLY A 226 -4.07 33.18 -19.63
C GLY A 226 -3.88 32.76 -21.08
N ILE A 227 -4.52 31.68 -21.53
CA ILE A 227 -4.53 31.24 -22.92
C ILE A 227 -5.63 32.01 -23.64
N THR A 228 -5.26 33.10 -24.29
CA THR A 228 -6.13 33.89 -25.17
C THR A 228 -6.12 33.25 -26.55
N SER A 229 -7.30 33.02 -27.13
CA SER A 229 -7.49 32.64 -28.54
C SER A 229 -7.20 33.81 -29.44
#